data_5e0d21480afedd9f2faff9321088d53b
#
_entry.id   5e0d21480afedd9f2faff9321088d53b
#
_cell.length_a   1.000
_cell.length_b   1.000
_cell.length_c   1.000
_cell.angle_alpha   90.00
_cell.angle_beta   90.00
_cell.angle_gamma   90.00
#
_symmetry.space_group_name_H-M   'P 1'
#
loop_
_entity.id
_entity.type
_entity.pdbx_description
1 polymer ?
#
loop_
_entity_poly.entity_id
_entity_poly.type
_entity_poly.pdbx_seq_one_letter_code
_entity_poly.pdbx_strand_id
1 'polypeptide(L)'
;MRTQDGGHHDAAVAALAAREYERAGDEYTRAAWRVLADPREGSGPFDGDEKGWVGAGLRHLVVAAVAYRVAGRDGRATRRGVEGVAVARDLRESFDRPVQQACFAEFVADFRVVGDLDGAEAAYEDAAAAYREAGDAVEDPSYWTTTPLFQAAAAPLKQVARGPADGEIAVDWDALHGSDPSATGDFLAYRADYKRRRFPGLVERVVDDGY
;
A
#
# COMPACT_ATOMS: atom_id res chain seq x y z
N MET A 1 5.78 22.97 -11.93
CA MET A 1 5.39 21.98 -12.95
C MET A 1 4.25 21.16 -12.34
N ARG A 2 3.00 21.33 -12.78
CA ARG A 2 1.88 20.52 -12.30
C ARG A 2 2.10 19.12 -12.84
N THR A 3 2.27 18.16 -11.95
CA THR A 3 2.31 16.74 -12.33
C THR A 3 1.01 16.40 -13.06
N GLN A 4 1.09 15.81 -14.24
CA GLN A 4 -0.07 15.38 -15.06
C GLN A 4 -0.95 14.34 -14.34
N ASP A 5 -0.56 13.92 -13.16
CA ASP A 5 -1.24 12.97 -12.27
C ASP A 5 -2.46 13.56 -11.56
N GLY A 6 -2.54 14.89 -11.44
CA GLY A 6 -3.57 15.59 -10.67
C GLY A 6 -5.02 15.33 -11.12
N GLY A 7 -5.24 14.94 -12.38
CA GLY A 7 -6.59 14.78 -12.89
C GLY A 7 -7.38 13.60 -12.27
N HIS A 8 -6.86 12.37 -12.33
CA HIS A 8 -7.57 11.19 -11.83
C HIS A 8 -7.46 11.04 -10.32
N HIS A 9 -6.29 11.33 -9.74
CA HIS A 9 -6.13 11.30 -8.29
C HIS A 9 -7.04 12.33 -7.59
N ASP A 10 -7.05 13.58 -8.07
CA ASP A 10 -7.90 14.64 -7.51
C ASP A 10 -9.39 14.30 -7.67
N ALA A 11 -9.78 13.72 -8.83
CA ALA A 11 -11.13 13.24 -9.06
C ALA A 11 -11.51 12.10 -8.11
N ALA A 12 -10.58 11.17 -7.82
CA ALA A 12 -10.79 10.09 -6.87
C ALA A 12 -10.99 10.61 -5.44
N VAL A 13 -10.17 11.56 -5.01
CA VAL A 13 -10.29 12.21 -3.68
C VAL A 13 -11.64 12.95 -3.57
N ALA A 14 -12.04 13.69 -4.62
CA ALA A 14 -13.33 14.37 -4.65
C ALA A 14 -14.50 13.38 -4.58
N ALA A 15 -14.41 12.25 -5.29
CA ALA A 15 -15.43 11.20 -5.25
C ALA A 15 -15.52 10.53 -3.88
N LEU A 16 -14.39 10.26 -3.20
CA LEU A 16 -14.39 9.78 -1.81
C LEU A 16 -15.08 10.77 -0.86
N ALA A 17 -14.73 12.05 -0.96
CA ALA A 17 -15.36 13.09 -0.13
C ALA A 17 -16.87 13.20 -0.38
N ALA A 18 -17.33 12.91 -1.60
CA ALA A 18 -18.75 12.88 -1.96
C ALA A 18 -19.42 11.52 -1.64
N ARG A 19 -18.68 10.55 -1.10
CA ARG A 19 -19.14 9.16 -0.87
C ARG A 19 -19.56 8.43 -2.16
N GLU A 20 -19.05 8.83 -3.30
CA GLU A 20 -19.23 8.18 -4.60
C GLU A 20 -18.20 7.06 -4.79
N TYR A 21 -18.28 6.01 -3.95
CA TYR A 21 -17.22 5.02 -3.79
C TYR A 21 -16.91 4.23 -5.07
N GLU A 22 -17.92 3.87 -5.87
CA GLU A 22 -17.68 3.19 -7.16
C GLU A 22 -16.86 4.09 -8.10
N ARG A 23 -17.22 5.37 -8.19
CA ARG A 23 -16.48 6.36 -8.97
C ARG A 23 -15.08 6.58 -8.42
N ALA A 24 -14.92 6.64 -7.10
CA ALA A 24 -13.61 6.74 -6.47
C ALA A 24 -12.72 5.55 -6.86
N GLY A 25 -13.25 4.33 -6.84
CA GLY A 25 -12.56 3.13 -7.29
C GLY A 25 -12.14 3.21 -8.77
N ASP A 26 -13.00 3.74 -9.65
CA ASP A 26 -12.69 3.94 -11.06
C ASP A 26 -11.55 4.94 -11.27
N GLU A 27 -11.61 6.08 -10.60
CA GLU A 27 -10.62 7.13 -10.74
C GLU A 27 -9.27 6.74 -10.11
N TYR A 28 -9.25 6.07 -8.94
CA TYR A 28 -8.03 5.50 -8.38
C TYR A 28 -7.42 4.42 -9.27
N THR A 29 -8.24 3.59 -9.92
CA THR A 29 -7.74 2.61 -10.89
C THR A 29 -7.05 3.29 -12.07
N ARG A 30 -7.65 4.36 -12.62
CA ARG A 30 -7.06 5.13 -13.73
C ARG A 30 -5.77 5.83 -13.29
N ALA A 31 -5.76 6.44 -12.11
CA ALA A 31 -4.57 7.07 -11.52
C ALA A 31 -3.43 6.05 -11.37
N ALA A 32 -3.73 4.86 -10.85
CA ALA A 32 -2.75 3.80 -10.67
C ALA A 32 -2.10 3.39 -11.99
N TRP A 33 -2.91 3.02 -12.99
CA TRP A 33 -2.38 2.57 -14.28
C TRP A 33 -1.65 3.68 -15.04
N ARG A 34 -2.10 4.92 -14.91
CA ARG A 34 -1.38 6.05 -15.50
C ARG A 34 0.01 6.21 -14.91
N VAL A 35 0.12 6.13 -13.57
CA VAL A 35 1.41 6.23 -12.87
C VAL A 35 2.32 5.06 -13.24
N LEU A 36 1.78 3.83 -13.23
CA LEU A 36 2.56 2.62 -13.53
C LEU A 36 2.99 2.51 -14.99
N ALA A 37 2.24 3.11 -15.93
CA ALA A 37 2.52 3.06 -17.35
C ALA A 37 3.34 4.26 -17.86
N ASP A 38 3.58 5.29 -17.04
CA ASP A 38 4.28 6.50 -17.48
C ASP A 38 5.79 6.27 -17.51
N PRO A 39 6.41 6.06 -18.70
CA PRO A 39 7.86 5.97 -18.80
C PRO A 39 8.45 7.37 -18.59
N ARG A 40 8.88 7.67 -17.38
CA ARG A 40 9.55 8.93 -17.09
C ARG A 40 10.89 8.96 -17.79
N GLU A 41 11.09 9.91 -18.69
CA GLU A 41 12.37 10.12 -19.37
C GLU A 41 13.47 10.32 -18.32
N GLY A 42 14.48 9.45 -18.32
CA GLY A 42 15.62 9.50 -17.39
C GLY A 42 15.39 8.86 -16.03
N SER A 43 14.21 8.30 -15.77
CA SER A 43 13.88 7.61 -14.52
C SER A 43 13.33 6.24 -14.85
N GLY A 44 14.18 5.22 -14.79
CA GLY A 44 13.71 3.84 -14.82
C GLY A 44 12.93 3.50 -13.54
N PRO A 45 12.06 2.47 -13.58
CA PRO A 45 11.36 1.99 -12.38
C PRO A 45 12.30 1.57 -11.25
N PHE A 46 13.59 1.44 -11.55
CA PHE A 46 14.64 0.92 -10.68
C PHE A 46 15.69 1.98 -10.31
N ASP A 47 15.51 3.22 -10.75
CA ASP A 47 16.42 4.32 -10.39
C ASP A 47 16.17 4.81 -8.98
N GLY A 48 17.20 4.87 -8.16
CA GLY A 48 17.31 5.40 -6.81
C GLY A 48 16.02 5.80 -6.08
N ASP A 49 15.92 7.04 -5.65
CA ASP A 49 14.79 7.55 -4.84
C ASP A 49 13.49 7.79 -5.63
N GLU A 50 13.52 7.64 -6.95
CA GLU A 50 12.37 7.90 -7.81
C GLU A 50 11.34 6.75 -7.86
N LYS A 51 11.60 5.65 -7.18
CA LYS A 51 10.70 4.49 -7.04
C LYS A 51 9.38 4.80 -6.33
N GLY A 52 9.24 5.99 -5.79
CA GLY A 52 8.01 6.46 -5.17
C GLY A 52 6.79 6.40 -6.10
N TRP A 53 6.97 6.51 -7.41
CA TRP A 53 5.88 6.37 -8.37
C TRP A 53 5.33 4.93 -8.43
N VAL A 54 6.20 3.91 -8.30
CA VAL A 54 5.79 2.51 -8.21
C VAL A 54 4.90 2.30 -6.97
N GLY A 55 5.38 2.79 -5.82
CA GLY A 55 4.61 2.75 -4.57
C GLY A 55 3.28 3.51 -4.68
N ALA A 56 3.28 4.68 -5.32
CA ALA A 56 2.06 5.47 -5.54
C ALA A 56 1.03 4.71 -6.39
N GLY A 57 1.47 4.04 -7.46
CA GLY A 57 0.60 3.22 -8.31
C GLY A 57 -0.02 2.05 -7.54
N LEU A 58 0.79 1.29 -6.79
CA LEU A 58 0.31 0.18 -5.96
C LEU A 58 -0.66 0.67 -4.88
N ARG A 59 -0.32 1.76 -4.19
CA ARG A 59 -1.22 2.38 -3.20
C ARG A 59 -2.58 2.74 -3.81
N HIS A 60 -2.61 3.32 -5.00
CA HIS A 60 -3.86 3.67 -5.66
C HIS A 60 -4.70 2.43 -5.99
N LEU A 61 -4.09 1.30 -6.39
CA LEU A 61 -4.81 0.04 -6.60
C LEU A 61 -5.40 -0.51 -5.29
N VAL A 62 -4.65 -0.43 -4.17
CA VAL A 62 -5.17 -0.84 -2.86
C VAL A 62 -6.40 -0.02 -2.48
N VAL A 63 -6.31 1.32 -2.58
CA VAL A 63 -7.43 2.21 -2.23
C VAL A 63 -8.61 2.02 -3.19
N ALA A 64 -8.37 1.77 -4.48
CA ALA A 64 -9.42 1.44 -5.44
C ALA A 64 -10.19 0.16 -5.04
N ALA A 65 -9.47 -0.88 -4.60
CA ALA A 65 -10.11 -2.12 -4.14
C ALA A 65 -10.98 -1.89 -2.91
N VAL A 66 -10.49 -1.13 -1.92
CA VAL A 66 -11.30 -0.75 -0.74
C VAL A 66 -12.55 0.02 -1.16
N ALA A 67 -12.42 1.03 -2.02
CA ALA A 67 -13.55 1.83 -2.50
C ALA A 67 -14.59 0.96 -3.22
N TYR A 68 -14.17 -0.02 -4.02
CA TYR A 68 -15.10 -0.97 -4.64
C TYR A 68 -15.80 -1.87 -3.62
N ARG A 69 -15.12 -2.33 -2.56
CA ARG A 69 -15.77 -3.10 -1.49
C ARG A 69 -16.83 -2.27 -0.79
N VAL A 70 -16.53 -1.05 -0.39
CA VAL A 70 -17.50 -0.12 0.22
C VAL A 70 -18.69 0.13 -0.70
N ALA A 71 -18.47 0.17 -2.02
CA ALA A 71 -19.54 0.30 -3.01
C ALA A 71 -20.33 -1.01 -3.28
N GLY A 72 -20.02 -2.13 -2.62
CA GLY A 72 -20.62 -3.43 -2.88
C GLY A 72 -20.25 -4.01 -4.26
N ARG A 73 -19.08 -3.66 -4.77
CA ARG A 73 -18.56 -4.11 -6.07
C ARG A 73 -17.45 -5.16 -5.89
N ASP A 74 -17.72 -6.22 -5.14
CA ASP A 74 -16.75 -7.23 -4.69
C ASP A 74 -15.95 -7.83 -5.85
N GLY A 75 -16.59 -8.19 -6.97
CA GLY A 75 -15.87 -8.71 -8.14
C GLY A 75 -14.88 -7.72 -8.75
N ARG A 76 -15.10 -6.40 -8.60
CA ARG A 76 -14.15 -5.37 -9.04
C ARG A 76 -13.00 -5.22 -8.03
N ALA A 77 -13.29 -5.34 -6.74
CA ALA A 77 -12.29 -5.34 -5.68
C ALA A 77 -11.36 -6.54 -5.81
N THR A 78 -11.93 -7.75 -5.95
CA THR A 78 -11.16 -8.99 -6.18
C THR A 78 -10.25 -8.87 -7.40
N ARG A 79 -10.77 -8.34 -8.50
CA ARG A 79 -9.95 -8.10 -9.70
C ARG A 79 -8.78 -7.17 -9.42
N ARG A 80 -8.98 -6.06 -8.68
CA ARG A 80 -7.88 -5.15 -8.30
C ARG A 80 -6.88 -5.85 -7.39
N GLY A 81 -7.36 -6.68 -6.45
CA GLY A 81 -6.51 -7.52 -5.60
C GLY A 81 -5.61 -8.45 -6.41
N VAL A 82 -6.18 -9.21 -7.34
CA VAL A 82 -5.42 -10.14 -8.21
C VAL A 82 -4.40 -9.40 -9.08
N GLU A 83 -4.81 -8.30 -9.73
CA GLU A 83 -3.90 -7.48 -10.56
C GLU A 83 -2.78 -6.87 -9.71
N GLY A 84 -3.11 -6.36 -8.53
CA GLY A 84 -2.12 -5.79 -7.62
C GLY A 84 -1.11 -6.81 -7.12
N VAL A 85 -1.55 -8.05 -6.79
CA VAL A 85 -0.65 -9.15 -6.44
C VAL A 85 0.32 -9.46 -7.60
N ALA A 86 -0.19 -9.54 -8.83
CA ALA A 86 0.66 -9.82 -10.00
C ALA A 86 1.70 -8.71 -10.19
N VAL A 87 1.28 -7.46 -10.23
CA VAL A 87 2.19 -6.30 -10.40
C VAL A 87 3.23 -6.21 -9.28
N ALA A 88 2.81 -6.39 -8.01
CA ALA A 88 3.74 -6.33 -6.89
C ALA A 88 4.80 -7.45 -6.94
N ARG A 89 4.43 -8.65 -7.41
CA ARG A 89 5.37 -9.76 -7.60
C ARG A 89 6.36 -9.50 -8.72
N ASP A 90 5.89 -9.04 -9.88
CA ASP A 90 6.75 -8.71 -11.02
C ASP A 90 7.76 -7.62 -10.65
N LEU A 91 7.32 -6.59 -9.94
CA LEU A 91 8.19 -5.52 -9.44
C LEU A 91 9.19 -6.04 -8.41
N ARG A 92 8.76 -6.93 -7.49
CA ARG A 92 9.66 -7.54 -6.50
C ARG A 92 10.86 -8.24 -7.15
N GLU A 93 10.62 -8.97 -8.23
CA GLU A 93 11.68 -9.68 -8.96
C GLU A 93 12.64 -8.71 -9.67
N SER A 94 12.21 -7.50 -9.94
CA SER A 94 12.96 -6.48 -10.67
C SER A 94 13.78 -5.55 -9.77
N PHE A 95 13.68 -5.68 -8.45
CA PHE A 95 14.40 -4.85 -7.48
C PHE A 95 15.51 -5.63 -6.79
N ASP A 96 16.71 -5.04 -6.72
CA ASP A 96 17.90 -5.72 -6.19
C ASP A 96 18.02 -5.65 -4.66
N ARG A 97 17.36 -4.69 -4.00
CA ARG A 97 17.52 -4.49 -2.56
C ARG A 97 16.53 -5.34 -1.77
N PRO A 98 17.00 -6.26 -0.89
CA PRO A 98 16.13 -7.15 -0.13
C PRO A 98 15.04 -6.42 0.67
N VAL A 99 15.36 -5.27 1.26
CA VAL A 99 14.40 -4.45 2.01
C VAL A 99 13.27 -3.90 1.14
N GLN A 100 13.52 -3.59 -0.14
CA GLN A 100 12.48 -3.19 -1.08
C GLN A 100 11.65 -4.39 -1.52
N GLN A 101 12.28 -5.55 -1.72
CA GLN A 101 11.57 -6.80 -2.01
C GLN A 101 10.62 -7.18 -0.88
N ALA A 102 11.01 -6.98 0.39
CA ALA A 102 10.15 -7.17 1.55
C ALA A 102 8.95 -6.19 1.54
N CYS A 103 9.16 -4.93 1.11
CA CYS A 103 8.09 -3.96 0.95
C CYS A 103 7.06 -4.36 -0.13
N PHE A 104 7.50 -4.95 -1.23
CA PHE A 104 6.58 -5.52 -2.24
C PHE A 104 5.83 -6.75 -1.71
N ALA A 105 6.48 -7.59 -0.90
CA ALA A 105 5.79 -8.70 -0.24
C ALA A 105 4.67 -8.20 0.69
N GLU A 106 4.88 -7.09 1.39
CA GLU A 106 3.85 -6.42 2.18
C GLU A 106 2.68 -5.92 1.31
N PHE A 107 2.94 -5.32 0.15
CA PHE A 107 1.87 -4.97 -0.80
C PHE A 107 1.09 -6.19 -1.30
N VAL A 108 1.75 -7.34 -1.52
CA VAL A 108 1.04 -8.59 -1.88
C VAL A 108 0.05 -8.97 -0.79
N ALA A 109 0.43 -8.84 0.49
CA ALA A 109 -0.47 -9.12 1.60
C ALA A 109 -1.63 -8.10 1.67
N ASP A 110 -1.35 -6.81 1.49
CA ASP A 110 -2.36 -5.76 1.41
C ASP A 110 -3.40 -6.06 0.32
N PHE A 111 -2.96 -6.42 -0.89
CA PHE A 111 -3.84 -6.78 -2.00
C PHE A 111 -4.70 -8.02 -1.73
N ARG A 112 -4.17 -8.99 -0.98
CA ARG A 112 -4.97 -10.14 -0.56
C ARG A 112 -6.10 -9.73 0.38
N VAL A 113 -5.83 -8.84 1.33
CA VAL A 113 -6.86 -8.31 2.23
C VAL A 113 -7.93 -7.54 1.45
N VAL A 114 -7.54 -6.52 0.67
CA VAL A 114 -8.52 -5.64 0.02
C VAL A 114 -9.26 -6.29 -1.14
N GLY A 115 -8.69 -7.33 -1.74
CA GLY A 115 -9.30 -8.14 -2.80
C GLY A 115 -10.14 -9.31 -2.28
N ASP A 116 -10.22 -9.50 -0.97
CA ASP A 116 -10.84 -10.65 -0.32
C ASP A 116 -10.30 -11.99 -0.89
N LEU A 117 -8.97 -12.12 -0.88
CA LEU A 117 -8.24 -13.28 -1.39
C LEU A 117 -7.67 -14.11 -0.23
N ASP A 118 -7.64 -15.40 -0.41
CA ASP A 118 -7.05 -16.33 0.59
C ASP A 118 -5.57 -16.05 0.85
N GLY A 119 -5.11 -16.40 2.06
CA GLY A 119 -3.70 -16.43 2.43
C GLY A 119 -3.09 -15.04 2.74
N ALA A 120 -3.90 -14.05 3.10
CA ALA A 120 -3.42 -12.74 3.52
C ALA A 120 -2.53 -12.80 4.76
N GLU A 121 -2.90 -13.62 5.76
CA GLU A 121 -2.13 -13.79 7.01
C GLU A 121 -0.73 -14.33 6.71
N ALA A 122 -0.64 -15.45 5.97
CA ALA A 122 0.64 -16.03 5.57
C ALA A 122 1.49 -15.07 4.74
N ALA A 123 0.87 -14.28 3.85
CA ALA A 123 1.60 -13.29 3.05
C ALA A 123 2.21 -12.17 3.92
N TYR A 124 1.55 -11.76 5.00
CA TYR A 124 2.16 -10.82 5.97
C TYR A 124 3.27 -11.46 6.79
N GLU A 125 3.15 -12.74 7.15
CA GLU A 125 4.23 -13.48 7.83
C GLU A 125 5.47 -13.57 6.93
N ASP A 126 5.28 -13.89 5.66
CA ASP A 126 6.35 -13.89 4.65
C ASP A 126 7.00 -12.51 4.51
N ALA A 127 6.21 -11.43 4.48
CA ALA A 127 6.73 -10.07 4.42
C ALA A 127 7.53 -9.70 5.66
N ALA A 128 7.04 -10.02 6.85
CA ALA A 128 7.74 -9.78 8.12
C ALA A 128 9.04 -10.57 8.20
N ALA A 129 9.05 -11.83 7.77
CA ALA A 129 10.25 -12.64 7.69
C ALA A 129 11.28 -12.04 6.73
N ALA A 130 10.84 -11.61 5.53
CA ALA A 130 11.70 -10.96 4.55
C ALA A 130 12.32 -9.65 5.07
N TYR A 131 11.58 -8.84 5.85
CA TYR A 131 12.13 -7.65 6.50
C TYR A 131 13.20 -8.00 7.55
N ARG A 132 12.99 -9.05 8.35
CA ARG A 132 13.97 -9.52 9.34
C ARG A 132 15.25 -10.00 8.67
N GLU A 133 15.12 -10.79 7.61
CA GLU A 133 16.26 -11.26 6.82
C GLU A 133 17.01 -10.09 6.15
N ALA A 134 16.28 -9.11 5.62
CA ALA A 134 16.88 -7.92 5.02
C ALA A 134 17.58 -7.01 6.04
N GLY A 135 17.24 -7.11 7.32
CA GLY A 135 17.73 -6.24 8.38
C GLY A 135 19.24 -6.23 8.51
N ASP A 136 19.89 -7.37 8.32
CA ASP A 136 21.36 -7.50 8.43
C ASP A 136 22.11 -6.65 7.37
N ALA A 137 21.46 -6.33 6.26
CA ALA A 137 22.03 -5.54 5.16
C ALA A 137 21.62 -4.04 5.21
N VAL A 138 20.93 -3.62 6.26
CA VAL A 138 20.40 -2.26 6.41
C VAL A 138 21.14 -1.53 7.52
N GLU A 139 21.90 -0.48 7.18
CA GLU A 139 22.63 0.34 8.14
C GLU A 139 21.72 1.33 8.90
N ASP A 140 20.73 1.92 8.21
CA ASP A 140 19.78 2.89 8.78
C ASP A 140 18.34 2.50 8.46
N PRO A 141 17.66 1.78 9.35
CA PRO A 141 16.26 1.40 9.15
C PRO A 141 15.30 2.60 9.17
N SER A 142 15.65 3.66 9.91
CA SER A 142 14.82 4.87 9.99
C SER A 142 14.78 5.59 8.64
N TYR A 143 15.90 5.63 7.91
CA TYR A 143 15.95 6.17 6.56
C TYR A 143 14.95 5.43 5.64
N TRP A 144 14.95 4.10 5.66
CA TRP A 144 14.06 3.31 4.82
C TRP A 144 12.59 3.63 5.05
N THR A 145 12.17 3.82 6.31
CA THR A 145 10.77 4.15 6.63
C THR A 145 10.32 5.50 6.06
N THR A 146 11.25 6.38 5.74
CA THR A 146 10.96 7.70 5.13
C THR A 146 10.99 7.69 3.60
N THR A 147 11.46 6.60 2.99
CA THR A 147 11.50 6.52 1.52
C THR A 147 10.10 6.48 0.90
N PRO A 148 9.92 7.02 -0.32
CA PRO A 148 8.62 7.10 -0.97
C PRO A 148 7.89 5.76 -1.11
N LEU A 149 8.61 4.66 -1.39
CA LEU A 149 8.04 3.32 -1.49
C LEU A 149 7.44 2.87 -0.15
N PHE A 150 8.17 3.04 0.95
CA PHE A 150 7.72 2.66 2.28
C PHE A 150 6.56 3.52 2.78
N GLN A 151 6.59 4.82 2.48
CA GLN A 151 5.48 5.72 2.79
C GLN A 151 4.21 5.34 2.01
N ALA A 152 4.36 4.93 0.76
CA ALA A 152 3.24 4.44 -0.04
C ALA A 152 2.64 3.15 0.54
N ALA A 153 3.45 2.23 1.06
CA ALA A 153 2.97 1.02 1.72
C ALA A 153 2.23 1.32 3.04
N ALA A 154 2.63 2.34 3.79
CA ALA A 154 1.97 2.74 5.03
C ALA A 154 0.63 3.47 4.80
N ALA A 155 0.50 4.18 3.69
CA ALA A 155 -0.61 5.10 3.44
C ALA A 155 -2.01 4.46 3.41
N PRO A 156 -2.24 3.27 2.81
CA PRO A 156 -3.57 2.64 2.80
C PRO A 156 -4.09 2.35 4.20
N LEU A 157 -3.25 1.80 5.08
CA LEU A 157 -3.61 1.54 6.46
C LEU A 157 -4.03 2.83 7.18
N LYS A 158 -3.25 3.91 7.04
CA LYS A 158 -3.56 5.21 7.64
C LYS A 158 -4.87 5.78 7.11
N GLN A 159 -5.13 5.62 5.82
CA GLN A 159 -6.35 6.10 5.17
C GLN A 159 -7.58 5.32 5.64
N VAL A 160 -7.51 4.00 5.66
CA VAL A 160 -8.62 3.14 6.09
C VAL A 160 -8.92 3.34 7.57
N ALA A 161 -7.89 3.48 8.42
CA ALA A 161 -8.08 3.68 9.86
C ALA A 161 -8.77 5.00 10.22
N ARG A 162 -8.70 6.03 9.36
CA ARG A 162 -9.39 7.32 9.58
C ARG A 162 -10.90 7.24 9.44
N GLY A 163 -11.44 6.34 8.63
CA GLY A 163 -12.88 6.15 8.47
C GLY A 163 -13.56 5.89 9.83
N PRO A 164 -13.21 4.79 10.53
CA PRO A 164 -13.79 4.47 11.84
C PRO A 164 -13.43 5.44 12.97
N ALA A 165 -12.46 6.31 12.76
CA ALA A 165 -12.02 7.30 13.75
C ALA A 165 -12.51 8.72 13.44
N ASP A 166 -13.63 8.87 12.71
CA ASP A 166 -14.22 10.16 12.36
C ASP A 166 -13.23 11.18 11.75
N GLY A 167 -12.24 10.67 11.01
CA GLY A 167 -11.21 11.46 10.35
C GLY A 167 -9.99 11.81 11.22
N GLU A 168 -9.98 11.43 12.49
CA GLU A 168 -8.81 11.61 13.37
C GLU A 168 -7.65 10.70 12.99
N ILE A 169 -6.44 11.03 13.49
CA ILE A 169 -5.25 10.20 13.29
C ILE A 169 -5.36 8.96 14.19
N ALA A 170 -5.86 7.85 13.61
CA ALA A 170 -6.03 6.59 14.33
C ALA A 170 -4.75 5.73 14.38
N VAL A 171 -3.79 6.00 13.50
CA VAL A 171 -2.51 5.28 13.39
C VAL A 171 -1.40 6.32 13.20
N ASP A 172 -0.61 6.52 14.22
CA ASP A 172 0.55 7.42 14.20
C ASP A 172 1.82 6.69 13.69
N TRP A 173 2.92 7.43 13.67
CA TRP A 173 4.19 6.89 13.20
C TRP A 173 4.70 5.77 14.11
N ASP A 174 4.63 5.96 15.43
CA ASP A 174 5.16 5.01 16.43
C ASP A 174 4.38 3.67 16.40
N ALA A 175 3.11 3.70 15.99
CA ALA A 175 2.30 2.49 15.82
C ALA A 175 2.72 1.65 14.59
N LEU A 176 3.56 2.17 13.70
CA LEU A 176 3.96 1.51 12.45
C LEU A 176 5.41 1.04 12.42
N HIS A 177 6.18 1.34 13.45
CA HIS A 177 7.61 1.00 13.52
C HIS A 177 7.94 0.40 14.88
N GLY A 178 8.94 -0.46 14.93
CA GLY A 178 9.50 -0.90 16.20
C GLY A 178 10.08 0.27 17.01
N SER A 179 10.10 0.14 18.31
CA SER A 179 10.62 1.18 19.20
C SER A 179 12.16 1.27 19.20
N ASP A 180 12.83 0.22 18.75
CA ASP A 180 14.30 0.11 18.77
C ASP A 180 14.86 -0.02 17.34
N PRO A 181 15.37 1.06 16.75
CA PRO A 181 16.01 1.01 15.43
C PRO A 181 17.28 0.13 15.38
N SER A 182 17.91 -0.17 16.53
CA SER A 182 19.08 -1.04 16.57
C SER A 182 18.73 -2.50 16.29
N ALA A 183 17.49 -2.90 16.54
CA ALA A 183 16.92 -4.19 16.13
C ALA A 183 16.37 -4.08 14.70
N THR A 184 17.23 -3.80 13.74
CA THR A 184 16.90 -3.34 12.38
C THR A 184 15.81 -4.15 11.69
N GLY A 185 15.95 -5.47 11.69
CA GLY A 185 14.97 -6.37 11.05
C GLY A 185 13.59 -6.32 11.71
N ASP A 186 13.54 -6.33 13.05
CA ASP A 186 12.28 -6.27 13.80
C ASP A 186 11.64 -4.88 13.69
N PHE A 187 12.45 -3.81 13.67
CA PHE A 187 11.98 -2.45 13.45
C PHE A 187 11.24 -2.31 12.10
N LEU A 188 11.80 -2.87 11.03
CA LEU A 188 11.19 -2.82 9.70
C LEU A 188 9.99 -3.78 9.57
N ALA A 189 10.07 -4.97 10.18
CA ALA A 189 9.01 -5.98 10.15
C ALA A 189 7.77 -5.55 10.93
N TYR A 190 7.90 -4.64 11.88
CA TYR A 190 6.84 -4.23 12.80
C TYR A 190 5.56 -3.80 12.07
N ARG A 191 5.67 -3.06 10.95
CA ARG A 191 4.53 -2.62 10.17
C ARG A 191 3.77 -3.78 9.53
N ALA A 192 4.48 -4.77 8.98
CA ALA A 192 3.84 -5.97 8.42
C ALA A 192 3.11 -6.76 9.50
N ASP A 193 3.72 -6.94 10.68
CA ASP A 193 3.10 -7.57 11.84
C ASP A 193 1.90 -6.78 12.38
N TYR A 194 1.98 -5.45 12.37
CA TYR A 194 0.85 -4.59 12.76
C TYR A 194 -0.31 -4.74 11.77
N LYS A 195 -0.04 -4.66 10.46
CA LYS A 195 -1.05 -4.83 9.40
C LYS A 195 -1.71 -6.20 9.47
N ARG A 196 -0.94 -7.28 9.66
CA ARG A 196 -1.48 -8.64 9.83
C ARG A 196 -2.59 -8.67 10.87
N ARG A 197 -2.39 -8.01 12.01
CA ARG A 197 -3.32 -8.01 13.15
C ARG A 197 -4.49 -7.05 12.99
N ARG A 198 -4.32 -5.94 12.27
CA ARG A 198 -5.24 -4.81 12.32
C ARG A 198 -5.91 -4.49 10.99
N PHE A 199 -5.18 -4.62 9.88
CA PHE A 199 -5.64 -4.14 8.58
C PHE A 199 -6.88 -4.89 8.06
N PRO A 200 -6.97 -6.24 8.15
CA PRO A 200 -8.18 -6.95 7.74
C PRO A 200 -9.43 -6.43 8.46
N GLY A 201 -9.40 -6.37 9.78
CA GLY A 201 -10.54 -5.91 10.57
C GLY A 201 -10.88 -4.43 10.37
N LEU A 202 -9.90 -3.59 10.00
CA LEU A 202 -10.17 -2.19 9.63
C LEU A 202 -10.87 -2.09 8.28
N VAL A 203 -10.44 -2.89 7.30
CA VAL A 203 -11.10 -2.94 5.97
C VAL A 203 -12.53 -3.44 6.11
N GLU A 204 -12.78 -4.52 6.85
CA GLU A 204 -14.14 -5.01 7.11
C GLU A 204 -15.02 -3.92 7.74
N ARG A 205 -14.53 -3.26 8.77
CA ARG A 205 -15.28 -2.19 9.44
C ARG A 205 -15.66 -1.05 8.49
N VAL A 206 -14.71 -0.60 7.65
CA VAL A 206 -14.98 0.46 6.66
C VAL A 206 -16.03 0.02 5.64
N VAL A 207 -16.03 -1.26 5.26
CA VAL A 207 -17.02 -1.85 4.35
C VAL A 207 -18.40 -1.94 5.04
N ASP A 208 -18.46 -2.45 6.27
CA ASP A 208 -19.70 -2.63 7.01
C ASP A 208 -20.37 -1.29 7.37
N ASP A 209 -19.57 -0.29 7.75
CA ASP A 209 -20.04 1.03 8.13
C ASP A 209 -20.34 1.94 6.91
N GLY A 210 -19.87 1.56 5.71
CA GLY A 210 -20.12 2.29 4.47
C GLY A 210 -19.34 3.61 4.36
N TYR A 211 -18.10 3.64 4.89
CA TYR A 211 -17.26 4.84 4.89
C TYR A 211 -16.40 4.96 3.63
#